data_f76f6d59644510d62d489b30242605b5
#
_entry.id   f76f6d59644510d62d489b30242605b5
#
_cell.length_a   1.000
_cell.length_b   1.000
_cell.length_c   1.000
_cell.angle_alpha   90.00
_cell.angle_beta   90.00
_cell.angle_gamma   90.00
#
_symmetry.space_group_name_H-M   'P 1'
#
loop_
_entity.id
_entity.type
_entity.pdbx_description
1 polymer ?
#
loop_
_entity_poly.entity_id
_entity_poly.type
_entity_poly.pdbx_seq_one_letter_code
_entity_poly.pdbx_strand_id
1 'polypeptide(L)'
;MLEKKIEIGGVYSRVQCYFQGHRKFEGYIGKDYISFENLLRENTIPTLTVLIRKELLLKYIEEIKPERQNWEMGDYPMWLWIAYKSKFYFMNEITGVYRILNESVSHSDSVDRHIEFYNSCRDIQHYFIDYSHRFDLLNWVEEYYNSRMYQLCLEQNYIEIKSYRDYFKTIKPTSFKTKMFKISANYRICEYLMKICLQNIFIRKLYNNINK
;
A
#
# COMPACT_ATOMS: atom_id res chain seq x y z
N MET A 1 26.30 3.43 -12.33
CA MET A 1 25.30 4.51 -12.43
C MET A 1 25.29 5.37 -11.20
N LEU A 2 25.16 4.82 -9.98
CA LEU A 2 25.24 5.58 -8.73
C LEU A 2 26.53 6.40 -8.61
N GLU A 3 27.68 5.87 -8.99
CA GLU A 3 28.97 6.58 -8.93
C GLU A 3 29.05 7.84 -9.80
N LYS A 4 28.31 7.87 -10.91
CA LYS A 4 28.38 8.95 -11.92
C LYS A 4 27.32 10.04 -11.76
N LYS A 5 26.23 9.81 -11.01
CA LYS A 5 25.10 10.73 -10.84
C LYS A 5 24.80 10.93 -9.37
N ILE A 6 25.32 11.99 -8.81
CA ILE A 6 25.18 12.36 -7.36
C ILE A 6 23.71 12.54 -6.96
N GLU A 7 22.87 12.98 -7.89
CA GLU A 7 21.42 13.19 -7.68
C GLU A 7 20.62 11.90 -7.46
N ILE A 8 21.18 10.72 -7.84
CA ILE A 8 20.52 9.42 -7.68
C ILE A 8 20.94 8.82 -6.33
N GLY A 9 19.98 8.67 -5.44
CA GLY A 9 20.17 8.06 -4.11
C GLY A 9 20.02 6.56 -4.08
N GLY A 10 19.25 5.99 -5.02
CA GLY A 10 19.05 4.56 -5.12
C GLY A 10 18.69 4.10 -6.53
N VAL A 11 18.85 2.81 -6.76
CA VAL A 11 18.48 2.11 -8.01
C VAL A 11 17.65 0.91 -7.64
N TYR A 12 16.62 0.62 -8.42
CA TYR A 12 15.82 -0.61 -8.28
C TYR A 12 15.34 -1.09 -9.65
N SER A 13 14.86 -2.33 -9.69
CA SER A 13 14.37 -2.96 -10.91
C SER A 13 13.05 -3.69 -10.68
N ARG A 14 12.53 -4.31 -11.72
CA ARG A 14 11.37 -5.22 -11.64
C ARG A 14 11.75 -6.57 -11.05
N VAL A 15 10.74 -7.22 -10.48
CA VAL A 15 10.79 -8.61 -10.04
C VAL A 15 9.66 -9.40 -10.67
N GLN A 16 9.91 -10.62 -11.06
CA GLN A 16 8.87 -11.53 -11.50
C GLN A 16 8.23 -12.20 -10.28
N CYS A 17 6.91 -12.31 -10.27
CA CYS A 17 6.18 -12.98 -9.19
C CYS A 17 6.18 -14.49 -9.41
N TYR A 18 6.51 -15.25 -8.35
CA TYR A 18 6.39 -16.70 -8.30
C TYR A 18 5.39 -17.11 -7.22
N PHE A 19 4.26 -17.66 -7.63
CA PHE A 19 3.23 -18.16 -6.74
C PHE A 19 3.57 -19.57 -6.27
N GLN A 20 4.04 -19.71 -5.04
CA GLN A 20 4.52 -21.00 -4.52
C GLN A 20 3.40 -22.04 -4.43
N GLY A 21 2.18 -21.68 -4.03
CA GLY A 21 1.03 -22.58 -3.95
C GLY A 21 0.65 -23.20 -5.28
N HIS A 22 0.77 -22.46 -6.36
CA HIS A 22 0.45 -22.90 -7.74
C HIS A 22 1.68 -23.30 -8.57
N ARG A 23 2.90 -23.13 -8.02
CA ARG A 23 4.19 -23.37 -8.71
C ARG A 23 4.29 -22.65 -10.07
N LYS A 24 3.78 -21.42 -10.14
CA LYS A 24 3.63 -20.67 -11.40
C LYS A 24 4.27 -19.30 -11.30
N PHE A 25 4.93 -18.89 -12.40
CA PHE A 25 5.34 -17.50 -12.60
C PHE A 25 4.20 -16.73 -13.27
N GLU A 26 3.78 -15.60 -12.67
CA GLU A 26 2.72 -14.78 -13.22
C GLU A 26 2.86 -13.33 -12.77
N GLY A 27 2.90 -12.41 -13.75
CA GLY A 27 3.02 -10.99 -13.49
C GLY A 27 4.40 -10.55 -12.98
N TYR A 28 4.52 -9.28 -12.69
CA TYR A 28 5.72 -8.64 -12.15
C TYR A 28 5.36 -7.48 -11.23
N ILE A 29 6.25 -7.16 -10.30
CA ILE A 29 6.17 -5.99 -9.41
C ILE A 29 7.33 -5.06 -9.73
N GLY A 30 7.14 -3.77 -9.53
CA GLY A 30 8.10 -2.71 -9.80
C GLY A 30 7.73 -1.92 -11.04
N LYS A 31 7.58 -0.63 -10.84
CA LYS A 31 7.36 0.39 -11.90
C LYS A 31 8.05 1.67 -11.47
N ASP A 32 8.24 2.59 -12.42
CA ASP A 32 8.79 3.89 -12.11
C ASP A 32 7.94 4.61 -11.05
N TYR A 33 8.59 5.14 -10.02
CA TYR A 33 7.92 5.85 -8.93
C TYR A 33 7.51 7.27 -9.32
N ILE A 34 8.10 7.85 -10.35
CA ILE A 34 7.88 9.19 -10.91
C ILE A 34 8.27 10.31 -9.92
N SER A 35 7.70 10.33 -8.72
CA SER A 35 7.96 11.36 -7.70
C SER A 35 7.73 10.83 -6.28
N PHE A 36 8.18 11.60 -5.28
CA PHE A 36 7.88 11.34 -3.87
C PHE A 36 6.37 11.20 -3.61
N GLU A 37 5.55 12.07 -4.18
CA GLU A 37 4.09 12.05 -4.01
C GLU A 37 3.45 10.80 -4.61
N ASN A 38 3.97 10.32 -5.74
CA ASN A 38 3.52 9.06 -6.33
C ASN A 38 3.89 7.87 -5.44
N LEU A 39 5.11 7.88 -4.89
CA LEU A 39 5.56 6.84 -3.97
C LEU A 39 4.78 6.87 -2.65
N LEU A 40 4.42 8.07 -2.16
CA LEU A 40 3.56 8.23 -0.98
C LEU A 40 2.18 7.61 -1.20
N ARG A 41 1.67 7.65 -2.43
CA ARG A 41 0.38 7.04 -2.80
C ARG A 41 0.47 5.53 -2.96
N GLU A 42 1.57 5.03 -3.51
CA GLU A 42 1.74 3.62 -3.82
C GLU A 42 3.22 3.24 -3.72
N ASN A 43 3.54 2.28 -2.85
CA ASN A 43 4.89 1.71 -2.81
C ASN A 43 5.12 0.85 -4.07
N THR A 44 5.91 1.40 -4.99
CA THR A 44 6.23 0.74 -6.28
C THR A 44 7.61 0.10 -6.30
N ILE A 45 8.38 0.22 -5.21
CA ILE A 45 9.78 -0.19 -5.12
C ILE A 45 9.87 -1.59 -4.50
N PRO A 46 10.23 -2.64 -5.25
CA PRO A 46 10.44 -3.97 -4.69
C PRO A 46 11.78 -4.01 -3.97
N THR A 47 11.74 -4.15 -2.66
CA THR A 47 12.88 -4.09 -1.74
C THR A 47 14.05 -4.99 -2.13
N LEU A 48 13.75 -6.18 -2.64
CA LEU A 48 14.79 -7.19 -2.97
C LEU A 48 15.72 -6.81 -4.15
N THR A 49 15.41 -5.76 -4.89
CA THR A 49 16.24 -5.28 -6.02
C THR A 49 16.87 -3.91 -5.76
N VAL A 50 16.70 -3.37 -4.57
CA VAL A 50 17.16 -2.02 -4.25
C VAL A 50 18.63 -1.99 -3.89
N LEU A 51 19.35 -1.04 -4.49
CA LEU A 51 20.68 -0.61 -4.11
C LEU A 51 20.62 0.88 -3.79
N ILE A 52 21.05 1.27 -2.58
CA ILE A 52 21.05 2.65 -2.11
C ILE A 52 22.44 3.11 -1.70
N ARG A 53 22.61 4.43 -1.65
CA ARG A 53 23.83 5.01 -1.10
C ARG A 53 23.86 4.81 0.42
N LYS A 54 24.97 4.31 0.92
CA LYS A 54 25.19 4.10 2.36
C LYS A 54 24.98 5.37 3.18
N GLU A 55 25.44 6.50 2.66
CA GLU A 55 25.33 7.80 3.33
C GLU A 55 23.88 8.23 3.54
N LEU A 56 22.98 7.92 2.58
CA LEU A 56 21.55 8.19 2.71
C LEU A 56 20.91 7.26 3.73
N LEU A 57 21.29 5.99 3.77
CA LEU A 57 20.82 5.05 4.79
C LEU A 57 21.17 5.53 6.20
N LEU A 58 22.44 5.95 6.41
CA LEU A 58 22.89 6.41 7.72
C LEU A 58 22.15 7.69 8.15
N LYS A 59 21.98 8.64 7.24
CA LYS A 59 21.20 9.87 7.50
C LYS A 59 19.72 9.58 7.79
N TYR A 60 19.11 8.64 7.07
CA TYR A 60 17.76 8.20 7.36
C TYR A 60 17.62 7.66 8.79
N ILE A 61 18.53 6.78 9.20
CA ILE A 61 18.50 6.19 10.55
C ILE A 61 18.66 7.28 11.62
N GLU A 62 19.58 8.23 11.41
CA GLU A 62 19.83 9.32 12.34
C GLU A 62 18.66 10.29 12.44
N GLU A 63 18.07 10.68 11.32
CA GLU A 63 17.03 11.70 11.23
C GLU A 63 15.65 11.18 11.61
N ILE A 64 15.27 10.01 11.10
CA ILE A 64 13.91 9.44 11.27
C ILE A 64 13.82 8.59 12.54
N LYS A 65 14.92 7.94 12.94
CA LYS A 65 14.98 7.02 14.10
C LYS A 65 13.90 5.94 14.00
N PRO A 66 13.91 5.13 12.92
CA PRO A 66 12.83 4.17 12.62
C PRO A 66 12.64 3.14 13.74
N GLU A 67 13.67 2.87 14.56
CA GLU A 67 13.59 1.99 15.72
C GLU A 67 12.70 2.53 16.86
N ARG A 68 12.31 3.80 16.79
CA ARG A 68 11.39 4.44 17.74
C ARG A 68 9.96 4.53 17.21
N GLN A 69 9.76 4.19 15.95
CA GLN A 69 8.47 4.18 15.32
C GLN A 69 7.85 2.78 15.44
N ASN A 70 6.56 2.73 15.63
CA ASN A 70 5.82 1.46 15.70
C ASN A 70 5.27 1.09 14.31
N TRP A 71 6.17 0.98 13.30
CA TRP A 71 5.80 0.66 11.93
C TRP A 71 6.05 -0.82 11.61
N GLU A 72 5.05 -1.45 11.00
CA GLU A 72 5.14 -2.84 10.53
C GLU A 72 6.08 -3.00 9.32
N MET A 73 6.32 -1.91 8.57
CA MET A 73 7.20 -1.89 7.40
C MET A 73 8.48 -1.11 7.70
N GLY A 74 9.64 -1.76 7.50
CA GLY A 74 10.93 -1.10 7.66
C GLY A 74 11.46 -0.44 6.37
N ASP A 75 11.01 -0.90 5.22
CA ASP A 75 11.51 -0.47 3.91
C ASP A 75 10.77 0.74 3.35
N TYR A 76 9.45 0.77 3.40
CA TYR A 76 8.64 1.83 2.81
C TYR A 76 8.96 3.24 3.35
N PRO A 77 9.09 3.47 4.67
CA PRO A 77 9.47 4.79 5.17
C PRO A 77 10.87 5.21 4.73
N MET A 78 11.82 4.27 4.58
CA MET A 78 13.14 4.56 4.06
C MET A 78 13.08 4.99 2.58
N TRP A 79 12.24 4.32 1.76
CA TRP A 79 12.04 4.72 0.36
C TRP A 79 11.43 6.11 0.25
N LEU A 80 10.47 6.46 1.08
CA LEU A 80 9.85 7.77 1.12
C LEU A 80 10.87 8.85 1.49
N TRP A 81 11.67 8.62 2.52
CA TRP A 81 12.70 9.57 2.92
C TRP A 81 13.75 9.78 1.83
N ILE A 82 14.25 8.69 1.23
CA ILE A 82 15.23 8.77 0.13
C ILE A 82 14.63 9.49 -1.09
N ALA A 83 13.38 9.19 -1.46
CA ALA A 83 12.70 9.85 -2.58
C ALA A 83 12.44 11.34 -2.32
N TYR A 84 12.30 11.75 -1.06
CA TYR A 84 12.17 13.16 -0.67
C TYR A 84 13.51 13.92 -0.75
N LYS A 85 14.61 13.28 -0.34
CA LYS A 85 15.95 13.90 -0.32
C LYS A 85 16.71 13.76 -1.64
N SER A 86 16.34 12.82 -2.50
CA SER A 86 17.10 12.39 -3.69
C SER A 86 16.14 11.78 -4.72
N LYS A 87 16.69 11.09 -5.72
CA LYS A 87 15.91 10.37 -6.73
C LYS A 87 16.26 8.90 -6.75
N PHE A 88 15.29 8.05 -7.09
CA PHE A 88 15.55 6.68 -7.50
C PHE A 88 15.69 6.60 -9.02
N TYR A 89 16.55 5.70 -9.47
CA TYR A 89 16.60 5.27 -10.86
C TYR A 89 15.92 3.93 -11.01
N PHE A 90 14.91 3.87 -11.85
CA PHE A 90 14.22 2.63 -12.17
C PHE A 90 14.87 1.95 -13.39
N MET A 91 15.31 0.71 -13.22
CA MET A 91 15.74 -0.16 -14.29
C MET A 91 14.54 -0.99 -14.76
N ASN A 92 14.11 -0.78 -16.00
CA ASN A 92 12.99 -1.50 -16.58
C ASN A 92 13.38 -2.94 -17.02
N GLU A 93 14.04 -3.67 -16.12
CA GLU A 93 14.52 -5.04 -16.31
C GLU A 93 14.08 -5.90 -15.14
N ILE A 94 13.84 -7.18 -15.37
CA ILE A 94 13.55 -8.15 -14.32
C ILE A 94 14.88 -8.72 -13.83
N THR A 95 15.29 -8.38 -12.61
CA THR A 95 16.56 -8.85 -12.03
C THR A 95 16.37 -9.76 -10.82
N GLY A 96 15.12 -9.98 -10.39
CA GLY A 96 14.83 -10.83 -9.23
C GLY A 96 13.50 -11.56 -9.34
N VAL A 97 13.27 -12.46 -8.40
CA VAL A 97 12.00 -13.19 -8.26
C VAL A 97 11.42 -12.92 -6.89
N TYR A 98 10.18 -12.43 -6.87
CA TYR A 98 9.41 -12.25 -5.65
C TYR A 98 8.52 -13.47 -5.42
N ARG A 99 8.83 -14.22 -4.36
CA ARG A 99 8.07 -15.41 -3.99
C ARG A 99 6.82 -15.01 -3.19
N ILE A 100 5.66 -15.27 -3.77
CA ILE A 100 4.38 -15.08 -3.10
C ILE A 100 4.04 -16.35 -2.35
N LEU A 101 3.96 -16.22 -1.03
CA LEU A 101 3.56 -17.28 -0.11
C LEU A 101 2.07 -17.14 0.18
N ASN A 102 1.45 -18.23 0.62
CA ASN A 102 0.05 -18.19 1.10
C ASN A 102 -0.08 -17.34 2.38
N GLU A 103 1.00 -17.31 3.18
CA GLU A 103 1.08 -16.48 4.39
C GLU A 103 2.37 -15.66 4.38
N SER A 104 2.24 -14.35 4.54
CA SER A 104 3.34 -13.40 4.73
C SER A 104 2.82 -12.18 5.49
N VAL A 105 3.70 -11.26 5.89
CA VAL A 105 3.31 -10.01 6.59
C VAL A 105 2.31 -9.20 5.78
N SER A 106 2.45 -9.15 4.46
CA SER A 106 1.55 -8.43 3.55
C SER A 106 0.42 -9.30 2.96
N HIS A 107 0.43 -10.62 3.21
CA HIS A 107 -0.56 -11.58 2.75
C HIS A 107 -0.83 -12.57 3.89
N SER A 108 -1.73 -12.22 4.78
CA SER A 108 -2.16 -13.04 5.90
C SER A 108 -3.62 -13.42 5.72
N ASP A 109 -3.99 -14.63 6.13
CA ASP A 109 -5.41 -15.01 6.23
C ASP A 109 -6.09 -14.33 7.45
N SER A 110 -5.30 -13.72 8.35
CA SER A 110 -5.81 -12.98 9.50
C SER A 110 -6.21 -11.55 9.12
N VAL A 111 -7.47 -11.24 9.33
CA VAL A 111 -8.03 -9.89 9.12
C VAL A 111 -7.35 -8.86 10.02
N ASP A 112 -7.08 -9.21 11.27
CA ASP A 112 -6.43 -8.30 12.23
C ASP A 112 -5.03 -7.90 11.76
N ARG A 113 -4.27 -8.84 11.20
CA ARG A 113 -2.97 -8.58 10.60
C ARG A 113 -3.04 -7.62 9.41
N HIS A 114 -4.04 -7.77 8.53
CA HIS A 114 -4.26 -6.85 7.42
C HIS A 114 -4.56 -5.44 7.92
N ILE A 115 -5.30 -5.35 8.99
CA ILE A 115 -5.66 -4.09 9.63
C ILE A 115 -4.43 -3.40 10.22
N GLU A 116 -3.63 -4.12 11.00
CA GLU A 116 -2.38 -3.63 11.57
C GLU A 116 -1.46 -3.11 10.46
N PHE A 117 -1.32 -3.88 9.39
CA PHE A 117 -0.53 -3.49 8.22
C PHE A 117 -1.05 -2.20 7.56
N TYR A 118 -2.37 -2.08 7.30
CA TYR A 118 -2.93 -0.86 6.70
C TYR A 118 -2.88 0.34 7.65
N ASN A 119 -3.05 0.13 8.95
CA ASN A 119 -2.84 1.17 9.94
C ASN A 119 -1.39 1.69 9.90
N SER A 120 -0.44 0.78 9.90
CA SER A 120 0.98 1.12 9.81
C SER A 120 1.31 1.87 8.51
N CYS A 121 0.76 1.45 7.36
CA CYS A 121 0.91 2.18 6.09
C CYS A 121 0.39 3.61 6.19
N ARG A 122 -0.80 3.80 6.77
CA ARG A 122 -1.42 5.10 6.97
C ARG A 122 -0.58 5.98 7.90
N ASP A 123 -0.09 5.44 9.01
CA ASP A 123 0.74 6.17 9.96
C ASP A 123 2.06 6.63 9.33
N ILE A 124 2.69 5.79 8.51
CA ILE A 124 3.87 6.16 7.71
C ILE A 124 3.52 7.30 6.74
N GLN A 125 2.41 7.20 6.02
CA GLN A 125 1.98 8.22 5.07
C GLN A 125 1.69 9.54 5.76
N HIS A 126 1.01 9.54 6.90
CA HIS A 126 0.76 10.74 7.72
C HIS A 126 2.06 11.36 8.21
N TYR A 127 2.98 10.56 8.73
CA TYR A 127 4.29 11.04 9.16
C TYR A 127 5.03 11.76 8.03
N PHE A 128 5.05 11.20 6.83
CA PHE A 128 5.74 11.81 5.69
C PHE A 128 4.97 12.97 5.05
N ILE A 129 3.66 13.05 5.19
CA ILE A 129 2.87 14.25 4.87
C ILE A 129 3.28 15.42 5.78
N ASP A 130 3.35 15.19 7.09
CA ASP A 130 3.78 16.21 8.07
C ASP A 130 5.23 16.59 7.81
N TYR A 131 6.12 15.62 7.64
CA TYR A 131 7.54 15.85 7.38
C TYR A 131 7.81 16.66 6.11
N SER A 132 7.03 16.45 5.05
CA SER A 132 7.16 17.13 3.76
C SER A 132 6.26 18.36 3.60
N HIS A 133 5.39 18.65 4.59
CA HIS A 133 4.34 19.69 4.54
C HIS A 133 3.35 19.54 3.37
N ARG A 134 3.11 18.30 2.91
CA ARG A 134 2.20 17.99 1.81
C ARG A 134 0.79 17.67 2.30
N PHE A 135 0.21 18.59 3.08
CA PHE A 135 -1.13 18.46 3.66
C PHE A 135 -2.26 18.35 2.62
N ASP A 136 -1.98 18.75 1.38
CA ASP A 136 -2.87 18.56 0.23
C ASP A 136 -3.18 17.07 -0.06
N LEU A 137 -2.33 16.15 0.38
CA LEU A 137 -2.47 14.70 0.19
C LEU A 137 -3.26 13.98 1.30
N LEU A 138 -3.55 14.65 2.42
CA LEU A 138 -4.24 14.04 3.56
C LEU A 138 -5.58 13.42 3.18
N ASN A 139 -6.42 14.15 2.47
CA ASN A 139 -7.74 13.63 2.06
C ASN A 139 -7.62 12.40 1.18
N TRP A 140 -6.59 12.34 0.34
CA TRP A 140 -6.35 11.19 -0.52
C TRP A 140 -5.93 9.96 0.30
N VAL A 141 -5.01 10.12 1.26
CA VAL A 141 -4.55 9.03 2.15
C VAL A 141 -5.73 8.46 2.93
N GLU A 142 -6.55 9.33 3.54
CA GLU A 142 -7.73 8.90 4.29
C GLU A 142 -8.75 8.19 3.41
N GLU A 143 -9.00 8.67 2.20
CA GLU A 143 -9.92 8.02 1.27
C GLU A 143 -9.39 6.66 0.79
N TYR A 144 -8.11 6.56 0.50
CA TYR A 144 -7.46 5.31 0.12
C TYR A 144 -7.55 4.29 1.25
N TYR A 145 -7.18 4.70 2.48
CA TYR A 145 -7.27 3.86 3.68
C TYR A 145 -8.71 3.37 3.90
N ASN A 146 -9.68 4.28 3.94
CA ASN A 146 -11.08 3.93 4.12
C ASN A 146 -11.60 2.96 3.04
N SER A 147 -11.14 3.12 1.79
CA SER A 147 -11.51 2.23 0.70
C SER A 147 -10.93 0.83 0.88
N ARG A 148 -9.69 0.71 1.35
CA ARG A 148 -9.05 -0.58 1.62
C ARG A 148 -9.71 -1.30 2.78
N MET A 149 -9.97 -0.58 3.87
CA MET A 149 -10.65 -1.12 5.04
C MET A 149 -12.07 -1.60 4.70
N TYR A 150 -12.80 -0.84 3.88
CA TYR A 150 -14.12 -1.24 3.44
C TYR A 150 -14.09 -2.49 2.55
N GLN A 151 -13.14 -2.57 1.63
CA GLN A 151 -12.94 -3.74 0.79
C GLN A 151 -12.66 -5.00 1.64
N LEU A 152 -11.77 -4.88 2.62
CA LEU A 152 -11.44 -5.95 3.55
C LEU A 152 -12.69 -6.44 4.31
N CYS A 153 -13.52 -5.52 4.79
CA CYS A 153 -14.78 -5.84 5.45
C CYS A 153 -15.74 -6.63 4.55
N LEU A 154 -15.75 -6.36 3.24
CA LEU A 154 -16.63 -7.04 2.30
C LEU A 154 -16.13 -8.44 1.92
N GLU A 155 -14.82 -8.62 1.82
CA GLU A 155 -14.20 -9.90 1.44
C GLU A 155 -14.35 -10.95 2.54
N GLN A 156 -14.32 -10.54 3.80
CA GLN A 156 -14.26 -11.42 4.96
C GLN A 156 -15.61 -11.72 5.66
N ASN A 157 -16.75 -11.53 4.98
CA ASN A 157 -18.06 -11.70 5.62
C ASN A 157 -18.29 -10.82 6.86
N TYR A 158 -18.82 -9.66 6.68
CA TYR A 158 -19.11 -8.53 7.54
C TYR A 158 -19.52 -8.81 9.02
N ILE A 159 -19.89 -10.05 9.35
CA ILE A 159 -20.44 -10.44 10.66
C ILE A 159 -19.34 -10.52 11.74
N GLU A 160 -18.11 -10.81 11.36
CA GLU A 160 -17.00 -11.00 12.30
C GLU A 160 -16.27 -9.69 12.66
N ILE A 161 -16.46 -8.62 11.89
CA ILE A 161 -15.73 -7.35 12.09
C ILE A 161 -16.67 -6.26 12.63
N LYS A 162 -17.29 -6.51 13.76
CA LYS A 162 -18.16 -5.53 14.43
C LYS A 162 -17.45 -4.21 14.75
N SER A 163 -16.17 -4.24 15.09
CA SER A 163 -15.32 -3.07 15.37
C SER A 163 -15.18 -2.14 14.15
N TYR A 164 -15.14 -2.70 12.92
CA TYR A 164 -15.05 -1.91 11.70
C TYR A 164 -16.36 -1.24 11.31
N ARG A 165 -17.46 -1.91 11.58
CA ARG A 165 -18.76 -1.29 11.42
C ARG A 165 -18.86 -0.02 12.27
N ASP A 166 -18.41 -0.08 13.52
CA ASP A 166 -18.43 1.07 14.41
C ASP A 166 -17.44 2.16 13.94
N TYR A 167 -16.27 1.79 13.42
CA TYR A 167 -15.36 2.72 12.76
C TYR A 167 -16.05 3.46 11.59
N PHE A 168 -16.68 2.73 10.65
CA PHE A 168 -17.35 3.37 9.50
C PHE A 168 -18.55 4.24 9.87
N LYS A 169 -19.19 4.02 11.00
CA LYS A 169 -20.23 4.94 11.51
C LYS A 169 -19.66 6.30 11.93
N THR A 170 -18.43 6.34 12.39
CA THR A 170 -17.78 7.53 12.95
C THR A 170 -17.00 8.34 11.93
N ILE A 171 -16.56 7.76 10.81
CA ILE A 171 -15.73 8.45 9.82
C ILE A 171 -16.39 9.74 9.30
N LYS A 172 -15.56 10.74 9.00
CA LYS A 172 -15.99 11.91 8.21
C LYS A 172 -15.89 11.55 6.74
N PRO A 173 -17.01 11.49 6.00
CA PRO A 173 -16.95 11.13 4.60
C PRO A 173 -16.35 12.28 3.78
N THR A 174 -15.28 12.01 3.06
CA THR A 174 -14.57 12.97 2.17
C THR A 174 -15.06 12.90 0.72
N SER A 175 -15.68 11.78 0.33
CA SER A 175 -16.20 11.55 -1.02
C SER A 175 -17.58 10.92 -1.00
N PHE A 176 -18.23 10.85 -2.18
CA PHE A 176 -19.48 10.10 -2.34
C PHE A 176 -19.32 8.62 -1.95
N LYS A 177 -18.18 8.03 -2.29
CA LYS A 177 -17.85 6.64 -1.97
C LYS A 177 -17.80 6.39 -0.46
N THR A 178 -17.11 7.25 0.30
CA THR A 178 -17.05 7.13 1.76
C THR A 178 -18.38 7.46 2.45
N LYS A 179 -19.22 8.32 1.83
CA LYS A 179 -20.63 8.51 2.27
C LYS A 179 -21.43 7.22 2.16
N MET A 180 -21.29 6.49 1.04
CA MET A 180 -21.96 5.20 0.84
C MET A 180 -21.49 4.15 1.86
N PHE A 181 -20.20 4.12 2.19
CA PHE A 181 -19.66 3.21 3.22
C PHE A 181 -20.30 3.51 4.58
N LYS A 182 -20.39 4.78 4.96
CA LYS A 182 -21.03 5.20 6.21
C LYS A 182 -22.52 4.82 6.25
N ILE A 183 -23.24 4.99 5.15
CA ILE A 183 -24.65 4.60 5.04
C ILE A 183 -24.79 3.10 5.19
N SER A 184 -23.98 2.31 4.48
CA SER A 184 -24.03 0.85 4.55
C SER A 184 -23.70 0.32 5.95
N ALA A 185 -22.78 0.96 6.66
CA ALA A 185 -22.46 0.60 8.05
C ALA A 185 -23.61 0.86 9.04
N ASN A 186 -24.49 1.83 8.74
CA ASN A 186 -25.63 2.15 9.58
C ASN A 186 -26.88 1.30 9.27
N TYR A 187 -27.08 0.89 8.01
CA TYR A 187 -28.31 0.23 7.57
C TYR A 187 -28.02 -1.12 6.91
N ARG A 188 -28.50 -2.23 7.49
CA ARG A 188 -28.27 -3.60 6.98
C ARG A 188 -28.74 -3.81 5.53
N ILE A 189 -29.81 -3.17 5.13
CA ILE A 189 -30.34 -3.26 3.76
C ILE A 189 -29.33 -2.62 2.77
N CYS A 190 -28.77 -1.46 3.13
CA CYS A 190 -27.77 -0.79 2.31
C CYS A 190 -26.47 -1.60 2.25
N GLU A 191 -26.09 -2.24 3.35
CA GLU A 191 -24.97 -3.19 3.40
C GLU A 191 -25.16 -4.35 2.40
N TYR A 192 -26.32 -4.99 2.42
CA TYR A 192 -26.65 -6.07 1.51
C TYR A 192 -26.63 -5.64 0.04
N LEU A 193 -27.21 -4.48 -0.28
CA LEU A 193 -27.18 -3.92 -1.63
C LEU A 193 -25.76 -3.59 -2.10
N MET A 194 -24.93 -3.00 -1.22
CA MET A 194 -23.54 -2.71 -1.53
C MET A 194 -22.74 -3.98 -1.77
N LYS A 195 -22.96 -5.04 -0.99
CA LYS A 195 -22.33 -6.34 -1.19
C LYS A 195 -22.67 -6.91 -2.58
N ILE A 196 -23.93 -6.89 -3.00
CA ILE A 196 -24.34 -7.31 -4.33
C ILE A 196 -23.71 -6.46 -5.43
N CYS A 197 -23.71 -5.13 -5.28
CA CYS A 197 -23.12 -4.22 -6.26
C CYS A 197 -21.61 -4.47 -6.44
N LEU A 198 -20.89 -4.67 -5.34
CA LEU A 198 -19.44 -4.88 -5.37
C LEU A 198 -19.06 -6.28 -5.83
N GLN A 199 -19.83 -7.31 -5.49
CA GLN A 199 -19.66 -8.65 -6.04
C GLN A 199 -19.84 -8.64 -7.56
N ASN A 200 -20.81 -7.93 -8.08
CA ASN A 200 -21.01 -7.78 -9.53
C ASN A 200 -19.88 -7.01 -10.21
N ILE A 201 -19.32 -5.98 -9.58
CA ILE A 201 -18.15 -5.23 -10.09
C ILE A 201 -16.90 -6.12 -10.04
N PHE A 202 -16.73 -6.91 -8.99
CA PHE A 202 -15.62 -7.85 -8.84
C PHE A 202 -15.72 -8.99 -9.87
N ILE A 203 -16.90 -9.56 -10.08
CA ILE A 203 -17.16 -10.57 -11.11
C ILE A 203 -16.91 -9.99 -12.51
N ARG A 204 -17.32 -8.74 -12.80
CA ARG A 204 -17.01 -8.07 -14.07
C ARG A 204 -15.50 -7.83 -14.26
N LYS A 205 -14.78 -7.47 -13.21
CA LYS A 205 -13.31 -7.32 -13.28
C LYS A 205 -12.61 -8.66 -13.49
N LEU A 206 -13.02 -9.72 -12.80
CA LEU A 206 -12.54 -11.08 -13.02
C LEU A 206 -12.84 -11.55 -14.46
N TYR A 207 -14.04 -11.35 -14.94
CA TYR A 207 -14.44 -11.72 -16.32
C TYR A 207 -13.62 -10.97 -17.38
N ASN A 208 -13.34 -9.67 -17.16
CA ASN A 208 -12.54 -8.85 -18.07
C ASN A 208 -11.04 -9.17 -18.01
N ASN A 209 -10.55 -9.74 -16.90
CA ASN A 209 -9.14 -10.17 -16.77
C ASN A 209 -8.90 -11.58 -17.29
N ILE A 210 -9.93 -12.44 -17.35
CA ILE A 210 -9.85 -13.79 -17.92
C ILE A 210 -9.94 -13.77 -19.46
N ASN A 211 -10.57 -12.73 -20.02
CA ASN A 211 -10.76 -12.56 -21.46
C ASN A 211 -9.77 -11.57 -22.12
N LYS A 212 -8.71 -11.20 -21.43
CA LYS A 212 -7.51 -10.49 -21.96
C LYS A 212 -6.30 -11.41 -21.90
#